data_dfc4350f2e52c4e24d61ae46c5f636a5
#
_entry.id   dfc4350f2e52c4e24d61ae46c5f636a5
#
_cell.length_a   1.000
_cell.length_b   1.000
_cell.length_c   1.000
_cell.angle_alpha   90.00
_cell.angle_beta   90.00
_cell.angle_gamma   90.00
#
_symmetry.space_group_name_H-M   'P 1'
#
loop_
_entity.id
_entity.type
_entity.pdbx_description
1 polymer ?
#
loop_
_entity_poly.entity_id
_entity_poly.type
_entity_poly.pdbx_seq_one_letter_code
_entity_poly.pdbx_strand_id
1 'polypeptide(L)'
;MRRTTLLVAAFAALSLLPAPAAAHPARTTDATYHNDAATPGADPFVLFDRPSGHYYAYSTEGADPGHHFAVYRSPDLATWEQLPGGALVAGQDGDWAHDWFWAPEVYHNPDTGLYFLFYAGRMNRGVAEHFRYADFEEPCKVGVAVSRSPAGPFRDIAEAPLDYHPYDPAYHDVNLIMDAEQKKPPATQEEGRTAPLGTYIPYIDPNVFFDADGRIYLYFSRNAYRNWVWDTDLGKYVEESNIYAVELTGDWWRDPTGRTMPAIAPAYRDSNRAPEDPPNVRKDGYVPVLAHGSDKQGWENAHVHDYAESGGQRKDRRWAEGSTTIRTLDARGNPRYHLTYSANNYENEFYGVGYATATGPLGPWRKSPANPVLSQDPAQGLYSTGHGSVIGSPDGEQLYYVHHGRPSTTSSRALYTSRLHLGAEVSIDASTSDEPLPSGVGPLGMRADERVLRPRAGGSATTTVRVTSARGGEFDLANPQNRVHAVLRPADAGTVVVRGDQVTVTTTGHRAARLTLTYQRRLADGGYRDVANTGPRHSTPVRVTIPVSGHR
;
A
#
# COMPACT_ATOMS: atom_id res chain seq x y z
N MET A 1 -37.18 -33.11 14.31
CA MET A 1 -36.47 -32.48 13.20
C MET A 1 -36.40 -30.99 13.45
N ARG A 2 -35.33 -30.53 14.11
CA ARG A 2 -35.07 -29.10 14.32
C ARG A 2 -33.96 -28.71 13.33
N ARG A 3 -34.30 -27.81 12.39
CA ARG A 3 -33.35 -27.22 11.47
C ARG A 3 -32.52 -26.18 12.23
N THR A 4 -31.24 -26.47 12.43
CA THR A 4 -30.28 -25.50 12.94
C THR A 4 -29.81 -24.68 11.74
N THR A 5 -30.22 -23.45 11.68
CA THR A 5 -29.72 -22.47 10.69
C THR A 5 -28.36 -22.01 11.18
N LEU A 6 -27.31 -22.45 10.54
CA LEU A 6 -25.97 -21.87 10.72
C LEU A 6 -25.96 -20.47 10.08
N LEU A 7 -25.92 -19.45 10.91
CA LEU A 7 -25.55 -18.10 10.47
C LEU A 7 -24.03 -18.12 10.21
N VAL A 8 -23.64 -18.22 8.96
CA VAL A 8 -22.27 -17.91 8.53
C VAL A 8 -22.17 -16.39 8.49
N ALA A 9 -21.56 -15.81 9.52
CA ALA A 9 -21.20 -14.39 9.49
C ALA A 9 -20.06 -14.20 8.50
N ALA A 10 -20.39 -13.68 7.33
CA ALA A 10 -19.43 -13.31 6.30
C ALA A 10 -18.61 -12.09 6.76
N PHE A 11 -17.36 -12.29 7.03
CA PHE A 11 -16.40 -11.21 7.30
C PHE A 11 -15.55 -10.94 6.08
N ALA A 12 -15.99 -9.99 5.29
CA ALA A 12 -15.17 -9.34 4.31
C ALA A 12 -14.63 -8.05 4.92
N ALA A 13 -13.39 -8.04 5.35
CA ALA A 13 -12.75 -6.80 5.78
C ALA A 13 -12.60 -5.80 4.62
N LEU A 14 -12.76 -6.22 3.35
CA LEU A 14 -12.72 -5.37 2.15
C LEU A 14 -13.59 -5.89 0.99
N SER A 15 -14.69 -6.56 1.21
CA SER A 15 -15.28 -7.33 0.12
C SER A 15 -16.60 -6.83 -0.45
N LEU A 16 -17.18 -5.74 0.03
CA LEU A 16 -18.48 -5.28 -0.50
C LEU A 16 -18.53 -3.76 -0.51
N LEU A 17 -17.95 -3.14 -1.56
CA LEU A 17 -18.41 -1.83 -1.97
C LEU A 17 -19.45 -2.01 -3.07
N PRO A 18 -20.64 -1.43 -2.96
CA PRO A 18 -21.56 -1.34 -4.09
C PRO A 18 -20.87 -0.56 -5.20
N ALA A 19 -20.92 -1.07 -6.43
CA ALA A 19 -20.41 -0.34 -7.58
C ALA A 19 -21.03 1.06 -7.63
N PRO A 20 -20.24 2.13 -7.76
CA PRO A 20 -20.80 3.46 -7.91
C PRO A 20 -21.61 3.51 -9.21
N ALA A 21 -22.86 3.95 -9.10
CA ALA A 21 -23.70 4.22 -10.25
C ALA A 21 -23.11 5.39 -11.03
N ALA A 22 -22.90 5.19 -12.33
CA ALA A 22 -22.56 6.15 -13.39
C ALA A 22 -21.22 6.90 -13.24
N ALA A 23 -20.43 6.82 -14.31
CA ALA A 23 -19.20 7.57 -14.50
C ALA A 23 -19.36 9.04 -14.12
N HIS A 24 -18.62 9.48 -13.11
CA HIS A 24 -18.49 10.90 -12.82
C HIS A 24 -17.50 11.48 -13.82
N PRO A 25 -17.77 12.70 -14.35
CA PRO A 25 -16.77 13.41 -15.15
C PRO A 25 -15.49 13.54 -14.33
N ALA A 26 -14.36 13.37 -15.00
CA ALA A 26 -13.04 13.58 -14.41
C ALA A 26 -13.06 14.87 -13.59
N ARG A 27 -12.86 14.73 -12.27
CA ARG A 27 -12.77 15.89 -11.40
C ARG A 27 -11.48 16.61 -11.71
N THR A 28 -11.58 17.91 -11.82
CA THR A 28 -10.42 18.79 -11.82
C THR A 28 -9.65 18.62 -10.51
N THR A 29 -8.39 18.48 -10.61
CA THR A 29 -7.28 18.08 -9.79
C THR A 29 -7.05 18.80 -8.46
N ASP A 30 -8.03 19.32 -7.75
CA ASP A 30 -7.78 20.24 -6.65
C ASP A 30 -7.91 19.65 -5.24
N ALA A 31 -8.22 18.35 -5.12
CA ALA A 31 -8.41 17.71 -3.82
C ALA A 31 -7.56 16.44 -3.73
N THR A 32 -6.34 16.59 -3.29
CA THR A 32 -5.37 15.53 -3.09
C THR A 32 -5.01 15.41 -1.61
N TYR A 33 -4.30 14.37 -1.21
CA TYR A 33 -3.80 14.21 0.15
C TYR A 33 -2.61 15.11 0.42
N HIS A 34 -2.54 15.65 1.63
CA HIS A 34 -1.33 16.31 2.11
C HIS A 34 -0.34 15.25 2.60
N ASN A 35 0.73 15.06 1.84
CA ASN A 35 1.84 14.18 2.20
C ASN A 35 3.08 15.04 2.41
N ASP A 36 3.57 15.08 3.65
CA ASP A 36 4.73 15.89 4.04
C ASP A 36 6.05 15.12 4.04
N ALA A 37 6.01 13.84 3.66
CA ALA A 37 7.15 12.92 3.70
C ALA A 37 7.83 12.82 5.08
N ALA A 38 7.13 13.16 6.14
CA ALA A 38 7.69 13.20 7.50
C ALA A 38 7.79 11.83 8.14
N THR A 39 6.99 10.86 7.70
CA THR A 39 6.98 9.51 8.25
C THR A 39 7.84 8.60 7.38
N PRO A 40 8.97 8.07 7.88
CA PRO A 40 9.74 7.06 7.17
C PRO A 40 8.87 5.84 6.86
N GLY A 41 9.02 5.25 5.70
CA GLY A 41 8.23 4.07 5.36
C GLY A 41 8.67 3.42 4.05
N ALA A 42 8.72 2.10 4.07
CA ALA A 42 9.09 1.28 2.93
C ALA A 42 8.11 0.10 2.85
N ASP A 43 7.61 -0.19 1.66
CA ASP A 43 6.71 -1.32 1.38
C ASP A 43 5.53 -1.39 2.38
N PRO A 44 4.77 -0.27 2.57
CA PRO A 44 3.83 -0.17 3.66
C PRO A 44 2.57 -1.00 3.42
N PHE A 45 2.16 -1.73 4.43
CA PHE A 45 0.83 -2.32 4.53
C PHE A 45 0.04 -1.62 5.63
N VAL A 46 -1.24 -1.33 5.39
CA VAL A 46 -2.09 -0.65 6.37
C VAL A 46 -3.31 -1.48 6.74
N LEU A 47 -3.49 -1.68 8.03
CA LEU A 47 -4.66 -2.30 8.64
C LEU A 47 -5.49 -1.23 9.36
N PHE A 48 -6.81 -1.24 9.21
CA PHE A 48 -7.72 -0.56 10.12
C PHE A 48 -8.15 -1.52 11.24
N ASP A 49 -7.67 -1.27 12.44
CA ASP A 49 -8.03 -2.04 13.62
C ASP A 49 -9.35 -1.54 14.23
N ARG A 50 -10.43 -2.25 13.97
CA ARG A 50 -11.77 -1.86 14.46
C ARG A 50 -11.88 -1.77 15.98
N PRO A 51 -11.26 -2.68 16.78
CA PRO A 51 -11.30 -2.58 18.23
C PRO A 51 -10.72 -1.29 18.79
N SER A 52 -9.57 -0.84 18.28
CA SER A 52 -8.95 0.41 18.74
C SER A 52 -9.44 1.65 17.97
N GLY A 53 -10.04 1.47 16.79
CA GLY A 53 -10.46 2.56 15.90
C GLY A 53 -9.30 3.31 15.26
N HIS A 54 -8.12 2.69 15.17
CA HIS A 54 -6.92 3.27 14.58
C HIS A 54 -6.46 2.48 13.36
N TYR A 55 -5.72 3.16 12.50
CA TYR A 55 -4.94 2.55 11.45
C TYR A 55 -3.57 2.18 12.00
N TYR A 56 -3.03 1.04 11.53
CA TYR A 56 -1.68 0.58 11.79
C TYR A 56 -0.98 0.38 10.46
N ALA A 57 0.14 1.07 10.25
CA ALA A 57 1.01 0.85 9.11
C ALA A 57 2.24 0.05 9.54
N TYR A 58 2.60 -0.93 8.73
CA TYR A 58 3.78 -1.77 8.92
C TYR A 58 4.75 -1.47 7.78
N SER A 59 6.02 -1.32 8.11
CA SER A 59 7.06 -0.92 7.16
C SER A 59 8.27 -1.82 7.22
N THR A 60 8.84 -2.15 6.07
CA THR A 60 10.11 -2.89 5.97
C THR A 60 11.21 -2.26 6.80
N GLU A 61 11.28 -0.93 6.83
CA GLU A 61 12.36 -0.17 7.47
C GLU A 61 11.86 0.57 8.72
N GLY A 62 12.81 1.00 9.56
CA GLY A 62 12.55 1.92 10.67
C GLY A 62 12.24 1.31 12.03
N ALA A 63 12.27 -0.02 12.18
CA ALA A 63 12.13 -0.67 13.50
C ALA A 63 13.34 -0.38 14.41
N ASP A 64 13.12 -0.45 15.71
CA ASP A 64 14.19 -0.33 16.70
C ASP A 64 15.19 -1.52 16.61
N PRO A 65 16.43 -1.36 17.03
CA PRO A 65 17.42 -2.44 17.04
C PRO A 65 16.92 -3.72 17.70
N GLY A 66 17.10 -4.86 17.03
CA GLY A 66 16.63 -6.17 17.50
C GLY A 66 15.17 -6.49 17.15
N HIS A 67 14.52 -5.59 16.41
CA HIS A 67 13.17 -5.77 15.89
C HIS A 67 13.16 -5.58 14.38
N HIS A 68 12.08 -6.07 13.76
CA HIS A 68 11.81 -5.90 12.34
C HIS A 68 10.42 -5.32 12.15
N PHE A 69 10.24 -4.60 11.03
CA PHE A 69 9.01 -3.94 10.64
C PHE A 69 8.57 -2.85 11.61
N ALA A 70 8.92 -1.61 11.32
CA ALA A 70 8.39 -0.47 12.07
C ALA A 70 6.86 -0.48 12.05
N VAL A 71 6.26 -0.12 13.18
CA VAL A 71 4.81 0.00 13.32
C VAL A 71 4.46 1.45 13.59
N TYR A 72 3.58 1.98 12.77
CA TYR A 72 3.02 3.32 12.94
C TYR A 72 1.54 3.22 13.24
N ARG A 73 1.05 4.06 14.14
CA ARG A 73 -0.37 4.18 14.46
C ARG A 73 -0.91 5.53 14.00
N SER A 74 -2.11 5.55 13.43
CA SER A 74 -2.76 6.77 12.96
C SER A 74 -4.26 6.76 13.23
N PRO A 75 -4.86 7.89 13.63
CA PRO A 75 -6.31 8.03 13.68
C PRO A 75 -6.92 8.31 12.30
N ASP A 76 -6.11 8.73 11.29
CA ASP A 76 -6.60 9.44 10.13
C ASP A 76 -5.84 9.19 8.82
N LEU A 77 -4.85 8.29 8.78
CA LEU A 77 -3.94 8.02 7.67
C LEU A 77 -3.01 9.18 7.27
N ALA A 78 -3.08 10.31 7.94
CA ALA A 78 -2.26 11.49 7.66
C ALA A 78 -1.28 11.78 8.79
N THR A 79 -1.68 11.55 10.03
CA THR A 79 -0.85 11.78 11.21
C THR A 79 -0.41 10.43 11.77
N TRP A 80 0.89 10.16 11.74
CA TRP A 80 1.45 8.89 12.15
C TRP A 80 2.32 9.02 13.39
N GLU A 81 2.11 8.12 14.35
CA GLU A 81 2.93 7.93 15.55
C GLU A 81 3.68 6.62 15.42
N GLN A 82 5.00 6.66 15.44
CA GLN A 82 5.80 5.44 15.50
C GLN A 82 5.70 4.80 16.89
N LEU A 83 5.37 3.52 16.93
CA LEU A 83 5.35 2.74 18.14
C LEU A 83 6.76 2.17 18.44
N PRO A 84 7.17 2.09 19.73
CA PRO A 84 8.47 1.54 20.08
C PRO A 84 8.62 0.07 19.67
N GLY A 85 9.83 -0.34 19.34
CA GLY A 85 10.17 -1.71 18.95
C GLY A 85 9.97 -1.94 17.46
N GLY A 86 9.11 -2.85 17.12
CA GLY A 86 8.74 -3.29 15.78
C GLY A 86 7.76 -4.45 15.85
N ALA A 87 7.14 -4.80 14.74
CA ALA A 87 6.13 -5.85 14.72
C ALA A 87 6.70 -7.23 15.04
N LEU A 88 7.86 -7.58 14.49
CA LEU A 88 8.43 -8.92 14.57
C LEU A 88 9.73 -8.91 15.39
N VAL A 89 9.86 -9.91 16.26
CA VAL A 89 11.12 -10.28 16.91
C VAL A 89 11.56 -11.61 16.29
N ALA A 90 12.53 -11.57 15.42
CA ALA A 90 13.07 -12.71 14.67
C ALA A 90 14.57 -12.54 14.43
N GLY A 91 15.16 -13.52 13.76
CA GLY A 91 16.60 -13.52 13.44
C GLY A 91 17.47 -14.06 14.58
N GLN A 92 16.86 -14.80 15.50
CA GLN A 92 17.56 -15.49 16.59
C GLN A 92 18.08 -16.85 16.11
N ASP A 93 19.02 -17.42 16.88
CA ASP A 93 19.47 -18.80 16.63
C ASP A 93 18.27 -19.75 16.71
N GLY A 94 18.04 -20.51 15.63
CA GLY A 94 16.91 -21.43 15.52
C GLY A 94 15.77 -20.95 14.61
N ASP A 95 15.67 -19.66 14.35
CA ASP A 95 14.70 -19.13 13.40
C ASP A 95 15.00 -19.56 11.96
N TRP A 96 13.97 -19.61 11.11
CA TRP A 96 14.13 -20.03 9.71
C TRP A 96 14.81 -18.95 8.85
N ALA A 97 14.62 -17.66 9.19
CA ALA A 97 15.21 -16.50 8.54
C ALA A 97 16.04 -15.68 9.53
N HIS A 98 17.05 -14.97 9.04
CA HIS A 98 17.96 -14.20 9.91
C HIS A 98 18.08 -12.73 9.52
N ASP A 99 17.75 -12.34 8.28
CA ASP A 99 17.75 -10.96 7.80
C ASP A 99 16.90 -10.81 6.53
N TRP A 100 16.99 -9.67 5.85
CA TRP A 100 16.18 -9.30 4.70
C TRP A 100 14.68 -9.51 4.96
N PHE A 101 14.25 -9.04 6.11
CA PHE A 101 12.85 -9.04 6.44
C PHE A 101 12.14 -7.91 5.70
N TRP A 102 11.28 -8.27 4.71
CA TRP A 102 10.67 -7.31 3.80
C TRP A 102 9.17 -7.49 3.67
N ALA A 103 8.50 -6.41 3.22
CA ALA A 103 7.12 -6.37 2.77
C ALA A 103 6.14 -7.04 3.75
N PRO A 104 5.97 -6.49 4.96
CA PRO A 104 5.05 -7.03 5.95
C PRO A 104 3.60 -6.76 5.58
N GLU A 105 2.72 -7.76 5.68
CA GLU A 105 1.28 -7.58 5.60
C GLU A 105 0.58 -8.21 6.81
N VAL A 106 -0.36 -7.48 7.44
CA VAL A 106 -1.02 -7.92 8.67
C VAL A 106 -2.53 -8.02 8.49
N TYR A 107 -3.08 -9.17 8.84
CA TYR A 107 -4.50 -9.48 8.72
C TYR A 107 -5.10 -9.81 10.08
N HIS A 108 -6.22 -9.17 10.40
CA HIS A 108 -6.96 -9.40 11.63
C HIS A 108 -8.11 -10.39 11.42
N ASN A 109 -8.12 -11.45 12.21
CA ASN A 109 -9.25 -12.36 12.29
C ASN A 109 -10.16 -11.94 13.46
N PRO A 110 -11.34 -11.37 13.18
CA PRO A 110 -12.24 -10.90 14.25
C PRO A 110 -12.86 -12.02 15.07
N ASP A 111 -12.96 -13.23 14.52
CA ASP A 111 -13.57 -14.38 15.24
C ASP A 111 -12.63 -14.95 16.29
N THR A 112 -11.32 -14.92 16.06
CA THR A 112 -10.29 -15.43 16.99
C THR A 112 -9.58 -14.32 17.77
N GLY A 113 -9.68 -13.07 17.30
CA GLY A 113 -8.93 -11.92 17.83
C GLY A 113 -7.43 -12.01 17.56
N LEU A 114 -7.02 -12.81 16.58
CA LEU A 114 -5.62 -12.98 16.18
C LEU A 114 -5.27 -12.08 15.00
N TYR A 115 -4.04 -11.61 14.99
CA TYR A 115 -3.41 -10.90 13.89
C TYR A 115 -2.34 -11.79 13.30
N PHE A 116 -2.34 -11.93 11.98
CA PHE A 116 -1.37 -12.74 11.22
C PHE A 116 -0.51 -11.80 10.37
N LEU A 117 0.79 -11.89 10.56
CA LEU A 117 1.80 -11.16 9.78
C LEU A 117 2.41 -12.10 8.75
N PHE A 118 2.29 -11.77 7.48
CA PHE A 118 3.01 -12.39 6.38
C PHE A 118 4.18 -11.48 5.98
N TYR A 119 5.33 -12.05 5.69
CA TYR A 119 6.54 -11.28 5.38
C TYR A 119 7.54 -12.10 4.56
N ALA A 120 8.41 -11.44 3.82
CA ALA A 120 9.57 -12.08 3.20
C ALA A 120 10.76 -12.09 4.17
N GLY A 121 11.58 -13.14 4.12
CA GLY A 121 12.81 -13.24 4.89
C GLY A 121 13.85 -14.10 4.19
N ARG A 122 15.15 -13.80 4.41
CA ARG A 122 16.26 -14.59 3.89
C ARG A 122 16.50 -15.80 4.78
N MET A 123 16.46 -16.99 4.17
CA MET A 123 16.68 -18.24 4.87
C MET A 123 18.09 -18.32 5.45
N ASN A 124 18.20 -18.81 6.68
CA ASN A 124 19.49 -19.06 7.35
C ASN A 124 19.96 -20.50 7.22
N ARG A 125 19.06 -21.41 6.85
CA ARG A 125 19.32 -22.85 6.70
C ARG A 125 18.42 -23.44 5.60
N GLY A 126 18.78 -24.60 5.08
CA GLY A 126 18.00 -25.29 4.06
C GLY A 126 18.04 -24.62 2.67
N VAL A 127 18.99 -23.71 2.42
CA VAL A 127 19.07 -22.98 1.15
C VAL A 127 19.28 -23.93 -0.03
N ALA A 128 20.16 -24.92 0.13
CA ALA A 128 20.43 -25.90 -0.94
C ALA A 128 19.20 -26.75 -1.26
N GLU A 129 18.42 -27.12 -0.26
CA GLU A 129 17.20 -27.91 -0.40
C GLU A 129 16.10 -27.10 -1.11
N HIS A 130 15.93 -25.83 -0.73
CA HIS A 130 14.88 -24.96 -1.28
C HIS A 130 15.23 -24.35 -2.65
N PHE A 131 16.53 -24.19 -2.96
CA PHE A 131 16.98 -23.52 -4.19
C PHE A 131 17.94 -24.38 -5.02
N ARG A 132 18.24 -25.61 -4.60
CA ARG A 132 19.20 -26.54 -5.19
C ARG A 132 20.68 -26.13 -5.07
N TYR A 133 20.97 -24.90 -4.63
CA TYR A 133 22.31 -24.36 -4.46
C TYR A 133 22.44 -23.67 -3.12
N ALA A 134 23.52 -23.94 -2.40
CA ALA A 134 23.77 -23.34 -1.10
C ALA A 134 24.09 -21.84 -1.17
N ASP A 135 24.63 -21.40 -2.30
CA ASP A 135 25.05 -20.02 -2.56
C ASP A 135 24.09 -19.26 -3.50
N PHE A 136 22.80 -19.63 -3.50
CA PHE A 136 21.80 -18.90 -4.26
C PHE A 136 21.77 -17.43 -3.84
N GLU A 137 21.65 -16.52 -4.81
CA GLU A 137 21.90 -15.07 -4.60
C GLU A 137 20.89 -14.43 -3.64
N GLU A 138 19.63 -14.85 -3.70
CA GLU A 138 18.56 -14.28 -2.88
C GLU A 138 17.61 -15.40 -2.38
N PRO A 139 18.02 -16.13 -1.35
CA PRO A 139 17.25 -17.26 -0.84
C PRO A 139 16.10 -16.80 0.06
N CYS A 140 15.18 -16.01 -0.50
CA CYS A 140 14.02 -15.49 0.22
C CYS A 140 12.79 -16.37 0.07
N LYS A 141 12.05 -16.51 1.15
CA LYS A 141 10.76 -17.19 1.24
C LYS A 141 9.80 -16.36 2.11
N VAL A 142 8.55 -16.80 2.21
CA VAL A 142 7.52 -16.13 3.00
C VAL A 142 7.37 -16.79 4.37
N GLY A 143 7.47 -16.01 5.42
CA GLY A 143 7.18 -16.40 6.79
C GLY A 143 5.79 -15.96 7.23
N VAL A 144 5.27 -16.61 8.29
CA VAL A 144 4.00 -16.26 8.89
C VAL A 144 4.14 -16.23 10.41
N ALA A 145 3.80 -15.09 11.00
CA ALA A 145 3.84 -14.87 12.44
C ALA A 145 2.46 -14.45 12.96
N VAL A 146 2.23 -14.63 14.25
CA VAL A 146 0.94 -14.36 14.90
C VAL A 146 1.10 -13.50 16.14
N SER A 147 0.10 -12.65 16.40
CA SER A 147 -0.02 -11.84 17.63
C SER A 147 -1.47 -11.70 18.04
N ARG A 148 -1.70 -11.25 19.30
CA ARG A 148 -3.01 -10.79 19.80
C ARG A 148 -3.14 -9.26 19.80
N SER A 149 -2.15 -8.57 19.30
CA SER A 149 -2.11 -7.11 19.22
C SER A 149 -1.73 -6.68 17.81
N PRO A 150 -2.36 -5.64 17.24
CA PRO A 150 -1.94 -5.10 15.95
C PRO A 150 -0.51 -4.52 15.99
N ALA A 151 -0.05 -4.08 17.14
CA ALA A 151 1.31 -3.57 17.30
C ALA A 151 2.37 -4.67 17.48
N GLY A 152 1.97 -5.94 17.57
CA GLY A 152 2.87 -7.04 17.91
C GLY A 152 3.08 -7.16 19.45
N PRO A 153 4.16 -7.81 19.93
CA PRO A 153 5.11 -8.52 19.08
C PRO A 153 4.49 -9.74 18.41
N PHE A 154 4.80 -9.94 17.16
CA PHE A 154 4.47 -11.14 16.40
C PHE A 154 5.54 -12.20 16.64
N ARG A 155 5.14 -13.46 16.61
CA ARG A 155 6.02 -14.63 16.74
C ARG A 155 5.72 -15.60 15.63
N ASP A 156 6.76 -16.14 15.02
CA ASP A 156 6.63 -17.14 13.96
C ASP A 156 5.76 -18.32 14.43
N ILE A 157 4.87 -18.76 13.56
CA ILE A 157 4.02 -19.92 13.82
C ILE A 157 4.83 -21.21 13.70
N ALA A 158 5.82 -21.23 12.80
CA ALA A 158 6.67 -22.40 12.53
C ALA A 158 8.12 -21.97 12.30
N GLU A 159 9.05 -22.90 12.55
CA GLU A 159 10.48 -22.73 12.26
C GLU A 159 10.82 -23.01 10.79
N ALA A 160 9.86 -22.80 9.88
CA ALA A 160 10.01 -22.99 8.45
C ALA A 160 9.14 -21.99 7.69
N PRO A 161 9.54 -21.59 6.47
CA PRO A 161 8.73 -20.72 5.62
C PRO A 161 7.48 -21.44 5.11
N LEU A 162 6.52 -20.67 4.60
CA LEU A 162 5.39 -21.16 3.83
C LEU A 162 5.91 -21.67 2.50
N ASP A 163 5.91 -23.00 2.33
CA ASP A 163 6.37 -23.67 1.13
C ASP A 163 5.81 -25.10 1.09
N TYR A 164 5.82 -25.74 -0.04
CA TYR A 164 5.64 -27.18 -0.12
C TYR A 164 6.89 -27.93 -0.61
N HIS A 165 7.89 -27.21 -1.04
CA HIS A 165 9.24 -27.71 -1.28
C HIS A 165 10.08 -27.59 0.00
N PRO A 166 10.99 -28.50 0.33
CA PRO A 166 11.50 -29.61 -0.48
C PRO A 166 10.73 -30.92 -0.30
N TYR A 167 9.52 -30.86 0.16
CA TYR A 167 8.74 -32.04 0.55
C TYR A 167 8.28 -32.90 -0.65
N ASP A 168 8.32 -32.29 -1.84
CA ASP A 168 8.06 -32.97 -3.10
C ASP A 168 9.29 -32.91 -4.01
N PRO A 169 10.05 -34.02 -4.15
CA PRO A 169 11.24 -34.07 -4.99
C PRO A 169 10.93 -33.93 -6.50
N ALA A 170 9.68 -34.10 -6.91
CA ALA A 170 9.24 -33.84 -8.29
C ALA A 170 8.79 -32.40 -8.53
N TYR A 171 8.85 -31.55 -7.51
CA TYR A 171 8.48 -30.16 -7.62
C TYR A 171 9.47 -29.35 -8.48
N HIS A 172 8.92 -28.64 -9.44
CA HIS A 172 9.67 -27.75 -10.34
C HIS A 172 8.95 -26.42 -10.48
N ASP A 173 9.37 -25.44 -9.70
CA ASP A 173 8.82 -24.06 -9.82
C ASP A 173 9.62 -23.20 -10.79
N VAL A 174 10.46 -23.80 -11.57
CA VAL A 174 11.37 -23.13 -12.47
C VAL A 174 10.85 -23.01 -13.88
N ASN A 175 11.16 -21.87 -14.47
CA ASN A 175 10.86 -21.53 -15.84
C ASN A 175 12.10 -20.89 -16.44
N LEU A 176 12.93 -21.49 -17.17
CA LEU A 176 14.16 -20.92 -17.73
C LEU A 176 15.23 -20.50 -16.71
N ILE A 177 15.38 -21.23 -15.63
CA ILE A 177 16.47 -21.00 -14.71
C ILE A 177 17.60 -21.98 -15.02
N MET A 178 18.78 -21.43 -15.23
CA MET A 178 19.97 -22.18 -15.54
C MET A 178 20.55 -22.88 -14.29
N ASP A 179 21.45 -23.82 -14.49
CA ASP A 179 22.13 -24.48 -13.40
C ASP A 179 23.07 -23.55 -12.61
N ALA A 180 23.68 -24.06 -11.55
CA ALA A 180 24.51 -23.28 -10.65
C ALA A 180 25.68 -22.59 -11.36
N GLU A 181 26.24 -23.18 -12.39
CA GLU A 181 27.39 -22.67 -13.11
C GLU A 181 26.99 -21.50 -14.01
N GLN A 182 25.76 -21.46 -14.48
CA GLN A 182 25.29 -20.45 -15.40
C GLN A 182 24.77 -19.22 -14.66
N LYS A 183 25.64 -18.27 -14.43
CA LYS A 183 25.32 -16.99 -13.79
C LYS A 183 25.06 -15.84 -14.78
N LYS A 184 25.01 -16.16 -16.08
CA LYS A 184 24.72 -15.22 -17.16
C LYS A 184 23.52 -15.71 -17.96
N PRO A 185 22.73 -14.80 -18.55
CA PRO A 185 21.63 -15.19 -19.41
C PRO A 185 22.13 -15.98 -20.62
N PRO A 186 21.33 -16.88 -21.19
CA PRO A 186 21.62 -17.51 -22.46
C PRO A 186 21.84 -16.49 -23.54
N ALA A 187 22.77 -16.73 -24.44
CA ALA A 187 23.08 -15.81 -25.55
C ALA A 187 22.04 -15.87 -26.68
N THR A 188 21.37 -17.01 -26.82
CA THR A 188 20.37 -17.24 -27.89
C THR A 188 19.11 -17.88 -27.32
N GLN A 189 17.99 -17.71 -28.02
CA GLN A 189 16.73 -18.35 -27.65
C GLN A 189 16.85 -19.88 -27.62
N GLU A 190 17.63 -20.46 -28.55
CA GLU A 190 17.83 -21.91 -28.60
C GLU A 190 18.62 -22.42 -27.40
N GLU A 191 19.66 -21.70 -27.00
CA GLU A 191 20.42 -22.03 -25.78
C GLU A 191 19.49 -22.06 -24.57
N GLY A 192 18.63 -21.04 -24.38
CA GLY A 192 17.70 -21.01 -23.26
C GLY A 192 16.64 -22.11 -23.34
N ARG A 193 16.17 -22.48 -24.54
CA ARG A 193 15.19 -23.55 -24.71
C ARG A 193 15.74 -24.95 -24.39
N THR A 194 17.03 -25.14 -24.56
CA THR A 194 17.71 -26.40 -24.33
C THR A 194 18.45 -26.47 -23.01
N ALA A 195 18.47 -25.38 -22.26
CA ALA A 195 19.12 -25.32 -20.96
C ALA A 195 18.45 -26.25 -19.94
N PRO A 196 19.23 -26.89 -19.06
CA PRO A 196 18.65 -27.71 -18.01
C PRO A 196 17.90 -26.84 -17.00
N LEU A 197 16.90 -27.40 -16.35
CA LEU A 197 16.26 -26.78 -15.20
C LEU A 197 17.27 -26.64 -14.06
N GLY A 198 17.44 -25.43 -13.53
CA GLY A 198 18.52 -25.10 -12.62
C GLY A 198 18.12 -25.03 -11.16
N THR A 199 17.27 -24.11 -10.79
CA THR A 199 16.96 -23.81 -9.38
C THR A 199 15.48 -23.45 -9.21
N TYR A 200 15.07 -23.32 -7.98
CA TYR A 200 13.76 -22.78 -7.63
C TYR A 200 13.83 -21.26 -7.51
N ILE A 201 12.71 -20.58 -7.73
CA ILE A 201 12.66 -19.13 -7.71
C ILE A 201 12.30 -18.66 -6.30
N PRO A 202 12.99 -17.63 -5.77
CA PRO A 202 12.59 -16.99 -4.52
C PRO A 202 11.23 -16.32 -4.68
N TYR A 203 10.49 -16.19 -3.60
CA TYR A 203 9.26 -15.41 -3.57
C TYR A 203 9.20 -14.51 -2.35
N ILE A 204 8.78 -13.28 -2.60
CA ILE A 204 8.71 -12.15 -1.69
C ILE A 204 7.35 -11.46 -1.84
N ASP A 205 7.12 -10.41 -1.09
CA ASP A 205 5.95 -9.52 -1.17
C ASP A 205 4.62 -10.28 -1.08
N PRO A 206 4.38 -10.98 0.02
CA PRO A 206 3.15 -11.73 0.20
C PRO A 206 1.94 -10.78 0.33
N ASN A 207 0.89 -11.00 -0.46
CA ASN A 207 -0.41 -10.37 -0.30
C ASN A 207 -1.49 -11.45 -0.13
N VAL A 208 -2.20 -11.47 1.00
CA VAL A 208 -3.26 -12.44 1.25
C VAL A 208 -4.62 -11.83 0.93
N PHE A 209 -5.35 -12.51 0.08
CA PHE A 209 -6.68 -12.10 -0.33
C PHE A 209 -7.74 -13.10 0.15
N PHE A 210 -8.71 -12.60 0.90
CA PHE A 210 -9.87 -13.36 1.39
C PHE A 210 -11.04 -13.13 0.44
N ASP A 211 -11.41 -14.14 -0.34
CA ASP A 211 -12.54 -13.99 -1.28
C ASP A 211 -13.88 -14.20 -0.57
N ALA A 212 -14.94 -13.69 -1.20
CA ALA A 212 -16.30 -13.74 -0.66
C ALA A 212 -16.87 -15.16 -0.58
N ASP A 213 -16.31 -16.13 -1.27
CA ASP A 213 -16.67 -17.54 -1.20
C ASP A 213 -15.97 -18.32 -0.08
N GLY A 214 -15.11 -17.62 0.69
CA GLY A 214 -14.37 -18.17 1.83
C GLY A 214 -13.03 -18.79 1.47
N ARG A 215 -12.63 -18.78 0.21
CA ARG A 215 -11.28 -19.18 -0.20
C ARG A 215 -10.26 -18.08 0.12
N ILE A 216 -9.04 -18.51 0.37
CA ILE A 216 -7.93 -17.63 0.73
C ILE A 216 -6.84 -17.81 -0.32
N TYR A 217 -6.36 -16.71 -0.88
CA TYR A 217 -5.32 -16.71 -1.88
C TYR A 217 -4.11 -15.95 -1.38
N LEU A 218 -2.92 -16.45 -1.70
CA LEU A 218 -1.65 -15.77 -1.55
C LEU A 218 -1.18 -15.32 -2.93
N TYR A 219 -1.05 -14.02 -3.10
CA TYR A 219 -0.30 -13.44 -4.22
C TYR A 219 1.11 -13.12 -3.74
N PHE A 220 2.08 -13.24 -4.62
CA PHE A 220 3.47 -13.01 -4.27
C PHE A 220 4.31 -12.69 -5.51
N SER A 221 5.43 -12.03 -5.28
CA SER A 221 6.40 -11.76 -6.33
C SER A 221 7.40 -12.91 -6.43
N ARG A 222 7.55 -13.50 -7.62
CA ARG A 222 8.65 -14.41 -7.92
C ARG A 222 9.79 -13.58 -8.46
N ASN A 223 10.81 -13.39 -7.64
CA ASN A 223 11.86 -12.43 -7.90
C ASN A 223 12.74 -12.79 -9.11
N ALA A 224 13.41 -11.77 -9.65
CA ALA A 224 14.08 -11.82 -10.95
C ALA A 224 15.25 -12.80 -11.04
N TYR A 225 15.93 -13.11 -9.95
CA TYR A 225 17.20 -13.87 -9.95
C TYR A 225 17.14 -15.16 -10.75
N ARG A 226 17.88 -15.20 -11.87
CA ARG A 226 17.95 -16.31 -12.83
C ARG A 226 16.62 -16.70 -13.47
N ASN A 227 15.57 -15.92 -13.34
CA ASN A 227 14.33 -16.11 -14.04
C ASN A 227 14.40 -15.40 -15.41
N TRP A 228 15.20 -15.96 -16.32
CA TRP A 228 15.44 -15.38 -17.63
C TRP A 228 14.33 -15.73 -18.60
N VAL A 229 13.70 -14.72 -19.16
CA VAL A 229 12.64 -14.84 -20.17
C VAL A 229 13.12 -14.21 -21.48
N TRP A 230 12.88 -14.92 -22.60
CA TRP A 230 13.22 -14.39 -23.91
C TRP A 230 12.25 -13.26 -24.29
N ASP A 231 12.80 -12.08 -24.49
CA ASP A 231 12.06 -10.96 -25.04
C ASP A 231 12.25 -10.89 -26.57
N THR A 232 11.17 -11.18 -27.31
CA THR A 232 11.21 -11.24 -28.78
C THR A 232 11.47 -9.88 -29.42
N ASP A 233 11.03 -8.79 -28.78
CA ASP A 233 11.18 -7.44 -29.32
C ASP A 233 12.60 -6.92 -29.11
N LEU A 234 13.22 -7.31 -28.00
CA LEU A 234 14.61 -6.97 -27.68
C LEU A 234 15.62 -7.97 -28.27
N GLY A 235 15.18 -9.17 -28.66
CA GLY A 235 16.04 -10.23 -29.18
C GLY A 235 17.05 -10.76 -28.16
N LYS A 236 16.71 -10.76 -26.87
CA LYS A 236 17.58 -11.21 -25.77
C LYS A 236 16.80 -11.75 -24.59
N TYR A 237 17.48 -12.42 -23.66
CA TYR A 237 16.94 -12.76 -22.37
C TYR A 237 17.00 -11.58 -21.39
N VAL A 238 15.93 -11.41 -20.62
CA VAL A 238 15.80 -10.43 -19.54
C VAL A 238 15.44 -11.20 -18.27
N GLU A 239 16.06 -10.87 -17.14
CA GLU A 239 15.61 -11.38 -15.84
C GLU A 239 14.29 -10.71 -15.46
N GLU A 240 13.26 -11.51 -15.15
CA GLU A 240 11.93 -10.99 -14.81
C GLU A 240 11.49 -11.39 -13.41
N SER A 241 11.01 -10.40 -12.65
CA SER A 241 10.14 -10.62 -11.51
C SER A 241 8.69 -10.54 -11.98
N ASN A 242 7.89 -11.53 -11.60
CA ASN A 242 6.50 -11.68 -12.02
C ASN A 242 5.61 -11.96 -10.81
N ILE A 243 4.31 -11.65 -10.91
CA ILE A 243 3.35 -11.91 -9.85
C ILE A 243 2.62 -13.22 -10.10
N TYR A 244 2.58 -14.03 -9.07
CA TYR A 244 1.92 -15.33 -9.04
C TYR A 244 0.89 -15.40 -7.93
N ALA A 245 -0.02 -16.35 -8.01
CA ALA A 245 -0.99 -16.62 -6.97
C ALA A 245 -1.15 -18.12 -6.74
N VAL A 246 -1.55 -18.46 -5.51
CA VAL A 246 -1.90 -19.82 -5.10
C VAL A 246 -3.01 -19.77 -4.06
N GLU A 247 -3.85 -20.78 -4.00
CA GLU A 247 -4.83 -20.92 -2.92
C GLU A 247 -4.16 -21.53 -1.68
N LEU A 248 -4.47 -20.95 -0.52
CA LEU A 248 -4.07 -21.46 0.79
C LEU A 248 -5.19 -22.31 1.41
N THR A 249 -4.80 -23.25 2.29
CA THR A 249 -5.76 -23.91 3.19
C THR A 249 -6.38 -22.89 4.12
N GLY A 250 -7.61 -23.16 4.62
CA GLY A 250 -8.30 -22.23 5.51
C GLY A 250 -8.21 -22.58 7.01
N ASP A 251 -7.51 -23.66 7.37
CA ASP A 251 -7.51 -24.17 8.74
C ASP A 251 -6.78 -23.25 9.71
N TRP A 252 -5.68 -22.67 9.28
CA TRP A 252 -4.92 -21.71 10.05
C TRP A 252 -5.75 -20.46 10.45
N TRP A 253 -6.59 -20.02 9.54
CA TRP A 253 -7.45 -18.85 9.80
C TRP A 253 -8.51 -19.12 10.86
N ARG A 254 -8.99 -20.37 10.95
CA ARG A 254 -10.00 -20.80 11.92
C ARG A 254 -9.43 -21.29 13.25
N ASP A 255 -8.11 -21.46 13.35
CA ASP A 255 -7.46 -21.92 14.58
C ASP A 255 -7.37 -20.79 15.63
N PRO A 256 -8.13 -20.85 16.72
CA PRO A 256 -8.10 -19.80 17.76
C PRO A 256 -6.81 -19.80 18.57
N THR A 257 -5.96 -20.83 18.42
CA THR A 257 -4.68 -20.92 19.11
C THR A 257 -3.56 -20.21 18.35
N GLY A 258 -3.72 -19.98 17.04
CA GLY A 258 -2.73 -19.39 16.17
C GLY A 258 -1.48 -20.25 15.99
N ARG A 259 -1.61 -21.59 16.06
CA ARG A 259 -0.49 -22.53 15.92
C ARG A 259 -0.46 -23.28 14.61
N THR A 260 -1.55 -23.21 13.84
CA THR A 260 -1.64 -23.83 12.55
C THR A 260 -0.99 -22.95 11.50
N MET A 261 0.06 -23.47 10.84
CA MET A 261 0.72 -22.76 9.74
C MET A 261 -0.16 -22.80 8.49
N PRO A 262 -0.31 -21.69 7.73
CA PRO A 262 -0.89 -21.73 6.40
C PRO A 262 -0.16 -22.74 5.52
N ALA A 263 -0.89 -23.41 4.66
CA ALA A 263 -0.31 -24.34 3.68
C ALA A 263 -0.94 -24.11 2.30
N ILE A 264 -0.16 -24.41 1.27
CA ILE A 264 -0.66 -24.40 -0.11
C ILE A 264 -1.71 -25.48 -0.27
N ALA A 265 -2.86 -25.14 -0.83
CA ALA A 265 -3.97 -26.06 -0.99
C ALA A 265 -3.57 -27.26 -1.87
N PRO A 266 -3.99 -28.50 -1.54
CA PRO A 266 -3.54 -29.72 -2.22
C PRO A 266 -3.73 -29.70 -3.74
N ALA A 267 -4.81 -29.09 -4.22
CA ALA A 267 -5.09 -29.01 -5.66
C ALA A 267 -3.98 -28.27 -6.46
N TYR A 268 -3.25 -27.38 -5.83
CA TYR A 268 -2.13 -26.64 -6.44
C TYR A 268 -0.82 -27.38 -6.23
N ARG A 269 -0.57 -27.88 -5.04
CA ARG A 269 0.60 -28.69 -4.73
C ARG A 269 0.66 -29.94 -5.60
N ASP A 270 -0.47 -30.65 -5.69
CA ASP A 270 -0.55 -31.95 -6.38
C ASP A 270 -0.64 -31.79 -7.92
N SER A 271 -0.75 -30.57 -8.43
CA SER A 271 -0.65 -30.27 -9.87
C SER A 271 0.79 -30.14 -10.38
N ASN A 272 1.77 -30.29 -9.50
CA ASN A 272 3.18 -30.32 -9.86
C ASN A 272 3.48 -31.45 -10.86
N ARG A 273 4.33 -31.15 -11.86
CA ARG A 273 4.57 -32.05 -13.00
C ARG A 273 5.84 -32.87 -12.85
N ALA A 274 5.88 -33.95 -13.58
CA ALA A 274 7.04 -34.85 -13.59
C ALA A 274 8.25 -34.24 -14.34
N PRO A 275 9.49 -34.66 -13.96
CA PRO A 275 10.72 -34.16 -14.58
C PRO A 275 10.87 -34.47 -16.07
N GLU A 276 10.20 -35.49 -16.59
CA GLU A 276 10.23 -35.88 -18.01
C GLU A 276 9.46 -34.93 -18.95
N ASP A 277 8.69 -34.01 -18.40
CA ASP A 277 8.05 -33.00 -19.24
C ASP A 277 9.09 -32.14 -19.96
N PRO A 278 8.74 -31.55 -21.12
CA PRO A 278 9.70 -30.75 -21.89
C PRO A 278 10.36 -29.66 -21.05
N PRO A 279 11.65 -29.37 -21.26
CA PRO A 279 12.30 -28.26 -20.60
C PRO A 279 11.60 -26.95 -20.91
N ASN A 280 11.69 -25.99 -20.01
CA ASN A 280 11.07 -24.65 -20.10
C ASN A 280 9.53 -24.65 -20.10
N VAL A 281 8.91 -25.80 -19.83
CA VAL A 281 7.49 -25.87 -19.52
C VAL A 281 7.34 -25.80 -18.01
N ARG A 282 6.53 -24.85 -17.56
CA ARG A 282 6.27 -24.65 -16.15
C ARG A 282 5.61 -25.89 -15.52
N LYS A 283 6.13 -26.32 -14.39
CA LYS A 283 5.79 -27.59 -13.74
C LYS A 283 5.14 -27.41 -12.36
N ASP A 284 5.18 -26.23 -11.81
CA ASP A 284 4.56 -25.94 -10.51
C ASP A 284 3.05 -25.66 -10.63
N GLY A 285 2.36 -25.71 -9.51
CA GLY A 285 0.94 -25.40 -9.41
C GLY A 285 0.65 -23.93 -9.21
N TYR A 286 1.66 -23.06 -9.17
CA TYR A 286 1.47 -21.62 -9.04
C TYR A 286 0.88 -21.02 -10.32
N VAL A 287 -0.07 -20.12 -10.14
CA VAL A 287 -0.76 -19.49 -11.26
C VAL A 287 -0.10 -18.15 -11.60
N PRO A 288 0.42 -17.96 -12.81
CA PRO A 288 0.95 -16.66 -13.22
C PRO A 288 -0.20 -15.65 -13.33
N VAL A 289 -0.11 -14.58 -12.54
CA VAL A 289 -1.09 -13.50 -12.52
C VAL A 289 -0.67 -12.39 -13.48
N LEU A 290 0.54 -11.89 -13.31
CA LEU A 290 1.15 -10.90 -14.19
C LEU A 290 2.51 -11.41 -14.65
N ALA A 291 2.61 -11.64 -15.95
CA ALA A 291 3.86 -11.95 -16.63
C ALA A 291 4.03 -10.98 -17.80
N HIS A 292 5.23 -10.46 -17.99
CA HIS A 292 5.47 -9.44 -19.00
C HIS A 292 5.32 -9.97 -20.44
N GLY A 293 5.62 -11.24 -20.65
CA GLY A 293 5.59 -11.85 -21.97
C GLY A 293 4.23 -11.81 -22.69
N SER A 294 3.14 -11.76 -21.94
CA SER A 294 1.76 -11.81 -22.47
C SER A 294 1.07 -10.45 -22.58
N ASP A 295 1.54 -9.43 -21.84
CA ASP A 295 0.90 -8.10 -21.78
C ASP A 295 1.96 -7.04 -21.45
N LYS A 296 2.93 -6.87 -22.36
CA LYS A 296 4.05 -5.94 -22.21
C LYS A 296 3.59 -4.50 -22.25
N GLN A 297 4.12 -3.69 -21.33
CA GLN A 297 3.90 -2.26 -21.32
C GLN A 297 5.23 -1.50 -21.26
N GLY A 298 5.37 -0.47 -22.08
CA GLY A 298 6.64 0.25 -22.25
C GLY A 298 7.18 0.88 -20.97
N TRP A 299 6.31 1.33 -20.06
CA TRP A 299 6.71 1.95 -18.80
C TRP A 299 7.40 0.98 -17.82
N GLU A 300 7.22 -0.34 -18.01
CA GLU A 300 7.83 -1.39 -17.19
C GLU A 300 9.29 -1.71 -17.61
N ASN A 301 9.80 -1.04 -18.62
CA ASN A 301 11.06 -1.39 -19.29
C ASN A 301 12.24 -0.46 -18.95
N ALA A 302 12.20 0.25 -17.81
CA ALA A 302 13.27 1.20 -17.47
C ALA A 302 14.66 0.55 -17.35
N HIS A 303 14.73 -0.75 -17.05
CA HIS A 303 15.99 -1.46 -16.73
C HIS A 303 16.36 -2.57 -17.72
N VAL A 304 15.71 -2.66 -18.88
CA VAL A 304 15.99 -3.72 -19.86
C VAL A 304 17.27 -3.47 -20.68
N HIS A 305 17.90 -2.32 -20.52
CA HIS A 305 19.15 -1.92 -21.17
C HIS A 305 20.30 -1.65 -20.18
N ASP A 306 20.10 -1.91 -18.90
CA ASP A 306 21.04 -1.62 -17.82
C ASP A 306 22.41 -2.25 -18.03
N TYR A 307 22.49 -3.45 -18.64
CA TYR A 307 23.75 -4.11 -18.92
C TYR A 307 24.62 -3.27 -19.87
N ALA A 308 24.06 -2.81 -20.96
CA ALA A 308 24.78 -1.98 -21.93
C ALA A 308 25.11 -0.60 -21.35
N GLU A 309 24.17 0.02 -20.66
CA GLU A 309 24.31 1.37 -20.09
C GLU A 309 25.33 1.43 -18.95
N SER A 310 25.46 0.35 -18.18
CA SER A 310 26.42 0.24 -17.08
C SER A 310 27.79 -0.30 -17.49
N GLY A 311 28.02 -0.57 -18.78
CA GLY A 311 29.23 -1.22 -19.24
C GLY A 311 29.38 -2.66 -18.73
N GLY A 312 28.27 -3.39 -18.56
CA GLY A 312 28.24 -4.78 -18.12
C GLY A 312 28.22 -5.00 -16.61
N GLN A 313 28.04 -3.94 -15.82
CA GLN A 313 28.01 -4.03 -14.35
C GLN A 313 26.64 -4.39 -13.79
N ARG A 314 25.56 -3.95 -14.43
CA ARG A 314 24.20 -4.27 -14.06
C ARG A 314 23.59 -5.26 -15.04
N LYS A 315 22.61 -6.04 -14.59
CA LYS A 315 21.88 -6.98 -15.43
C LYS A 315 20.67 -6.28 -16.07
N ASP A 316 20.26 -6.76 -17.23
CA ASP A 316 18.98 -6.38 -17.83
C ASP A 316 17.86 -7.04 -17.06
N ARG A 317 16.96 -6.23 -16.50
CA ARG A 317 15.89 -6.70 -15.61
C ARG A 317 14.56 -6.01 -15.90
N ARG A 318 13.50 -6.73 -15.59
CA ARG A 318 12.13 -6.23 -15.60
C ARG A 318 11.44 -6.73 -14.33
N TRP A 319 10.96 -5.78 -13.50
CA TRP A 319 10.29 -6.12 -12.25
C TRP A 319 8.78 -5.89 -12.33
N ALA A 320 8.00 -6.81 -11.72
CA ALA A 320 6.68 -6.58 -11.21
C ALA A 320 6.61 -7.17 -9.81
N GLU A 321 6.23 -6.36 -8.83
CA GLU A 321 6.26 -6.72 -7.41
C GLU A 321 5.20 -5.96 -6.61
N GLY A 322 5.08 -6.23 -5.29
CA GLY A 322 4.27 -5.46 -4.35
C GLY A 322 2.80 -5.38 -4.72
N SER A 323 2.18 -6.52 -5.02
CA SER A 323 0.78 -6.55 -5.46
C SER A 323 -0.20 -6.43 -4.31
N THR A 324 -1.34 -5.75 -4.54
CA THR A 324 -2.50 -5.76 -3.65
C THR A 324 -3.77 -6.06 -4.44
N THR A 325 -4.52 -7.06 -3.98
CA THR A 325 -5.74 -7.52 -4.65
C THR A 325 -6.98 -7.08 -3.90
N ILE A 326 -7.95 -6.53 -4.63
CA ILE A 326 -9.27 -6.16 -4.12
C ILE A 326 -10.37 -6.67 -5.04
N ARG A 327 -11.56 -6.88 -4.47
CA ARG A 327 -12.75 -7.32 -5.19
C ARG A 327 -13.84 -6.27 -5.10
N THR A 328 -14.47 -5.99 -6.23
CA THR A 328 -15.67 -5.16 -6.34
C THR A 328 -16.78 -5.93 -7.05
N LEU A 329 -17.94 -5.32 -7.18
CA LEU A 329 -19.03 -5.82 -8.02
C LEU A 329 -19.24 -4.84 -9.18
N ASP A 330 -19.46 -5.36 -10.38
CA ASP A 330 -19.88 -4.55 -11.52
C ASP A 330 -21.35 -4.08 -11.37
N ALA A 331 -21.82 -3.26 -12.29
CA ALA A 331 -23.19 -2.74 -12.27
C ALA A 331 -24.28 -3.84 -12.37
N ARG A 332 -23.91 -5.07 -12.74
CA ARG A 332 -24.79 -6.25 -12.82
C ARG A 332 -24.67 -7.16 -11.61
N GLY A 333 -23.80 -6.81 -10.63
CA GLY A 333 -23.52 -7.61 -9.45
C GLY A 333 -22.52 -8.73 -9.65
N ASN A 334 -21.83 -8.79 -10.79
CA ASN A 334 -20.79 -9.78 -11.00
C ASN A 334 -19.47 -9.35 -10.32
N PRO A 335 -18.68 -10.29 -9.80
CA PRO A 335 -17.40 -9.98 -9.21
C PRO A 335 -16.42 -9.43 -10.26
N ARG A 336 -15.70 -8.40 -9.87
CA ARG A 336 -14.57 -7.83 -10.59
C ARG A 336 -13.39 -7.69 -9.64
N TYR A 337 -12.28 -8.23 -10.04
CA TYR A 337 -11.04 -8.20 -9.26
C TYR A 337 -10.12 -7.14 -9.85
N HIS A 338 -9.45 -6.42 -8.97
CA HIS A 338 -8.44 -5.42 -9.31
C HIS A 338 -7.17 -5.78 -8.55
N LEU A 339 -6.05 -5.75 -9.22
CA LEU A 339 -4.75 -5.98 -8.64
C LEU A 339 -3.87 -4.80 -9.00
N THR A 340 -3.39 -4.06 -8.00
CA THR A 340 -2.32 -3.08 -8.17
C THR A 340 -0.98 -3.77 -8.04
N TYR A 341 0.03 -3.30 -8.75
CA TYR A 341 1.40 -3.81 -8.70
C TYR A 341 2.38 -2.69 -8.98
N SER A 342 3.60 -2.85 -8.50
CA SER A 342 4.67 -1.92 -8.80
C SER A 342 5.63 -2.50 -9.81
N ALA A 343 6.22 -1.65 -10.63
CA ALA A 343 7.19 -2.07 -11.63
C ALA A 343 8.40 -1.12 -11.67
N ASN A 344 9.48 -1.62 -12.27
CA ASN A 344 10.83 -1.07 -12.27
C ASN A 344 11.56 -1.23 -10.93
N ASN A 345 12.59 -0.43 -10.65
CA ASN A 345 13.39 -0.56 -9.44
C ASN A 345 13.08 0.59 -8.48
N TYR A 346 12.74 0.26 -7.23
CA TYR A 346 12.44 1.24 -6.19
C TYR A 346 13.62 2.18 -5.86
N GLU A 347 14.85 1.82 -6.25
CA GLU A 347 16.04 2.64 -6.01
C GLU A 347 16.11 3.88 -6.90
N ASN A 348 15.28 3.97 -7.93
CA ASN A 348 15.28 5.10 -8.86
C ASN A 348 13.87 5.68 -9.08
N GLU A 349 13.82 6.78 -9.83
CA GLU A 349 12.61 7.56 -10.05
C GLU A 349 11.52 6.87 -10.88
N PHE A 350 11.86 5.83 -11.64
CA PHE A 350 10.92 5.17 -12.57
C PHE A 350 10.00 4.15 -11.90
N TYR A 351 10.20 3.86 -10.63
CA TYR A 351 9.29 3.01 -9.88
C TYR A 351 7.88 3.59 -9.89
N GLY A 352 6.90 2.81 -10.28
CA GLY A 352 5.54 3.27 -10.47
C GLY A 352 4.51 2.15 -10.24
N VAL A 353 3.23 2.53 -10.18
CA VAL A 353 2.12 1.62 -9.94
C VAL A 353 1.27 1.45 -11.19
N GLY A 354 1.07 0.21 -11.58
CA GLY A 354 0.07 -0.19 -12.54
C GLY A 354 -1.06 -0.98 -11.89
N TYR A 355 -2.10 -1.28 -12.66
CA TYR A 355 -3.13 -2.21 -12.24
C TYR A 355 -3.56 -3.14 -13.38
N ALA A 356 -4.13 -4.26 -12.96
CA ALA A 356 -4.79 -5.22 -13.83
C ALA A 356 -6.18 -5.57 -13.29
N THR A 357 -7.05 -6.09 -14.15
CA THR A 357 -8.39 -6.55 -13.77
C THR A 357 -8.65 -7.97 -14.24
N ALA A 358 -9.52 -8.67 -13.50
CA ALA A 358 -9.97 -10.02 -13.82
C ALA A 358 -11.43 -10.24 -13.40
N THR A 359 -12.00 -11.36 -13.85
CA THR A 359 -13.34 -11.82 -13.41
C THR A 359 -13.27 -12.90 -12.34
N GLY A 360 -12.06 -13.36 -12.00
CA GLY A 360 -11.79 -14.32 -10.94
C GLY A 360 -10.45 -14.04 -10.27
N PRO A 361 -10.21 -14.55 -9.05
CA PRO A 361 -9.00 -14.24 -8.29
C PRO A 361 -7.72 -14.76 -8.98
N LEU A 362 -7.80 -15.86 -9.69
CA LEU A 362 -6.67 -16.43 -10.44
C LEU A 362 -6.63 -16.00 -11.91
N GLY A 363 -7.46 -15.04 -12.31
CA GLY A 363 -7.47 -14.48 -13.65
C GLY A 363 -8.51 -15.11 -14.60
N PRO A 364 -8.33 -14.98 -15.93
CA PRO A 364 -7.19 -14.32 -16.58
C PRO A 364 -7.15 -12.81 -16.29
N TRP A 365 -5.98 -12.34 -15.93
CA TRP A 365 -5.74 -10.93 -15.64
C TRP A 365 -5.36 -10.16 -16.91
N ARG A 366 -5.75 -8.88 -16.96
CA ARG A 366 -5.38 -7.96 -18.03
C ARG A 366 -4.93 -6.64 -17.44
N LYS A 367 -3.73 -6.23 -17.81
CA LYS A 367 -3.18 -4.91 -17.45
C LYS A 367 -3.99 -3.81 -18.11
N SER A 368 -4.18 -2.70 -17.42
CA SER A 368 -4.85 -1.53 -18.00
C SER A 368 -3.96 -0.83 -19.02
N PRO A 369 -4.52 -0.40 -20.15
CA PRO A 369 -3.78 0.46 -21.08
C PRO A 369 -3.49 1.86 -20.52
N ALA A 370 -4.13 2.25 -19.41
CA ALA A 370 -3.91 3.52 -18.73
C ALA A 370 -2.72 3.50 -17.74
N ASN A 371 -2.04 2.36 -17.58
CA ASN A 371 -0.86 2.27 -16.72
C ASN A 371 0.31 3.14 -17.22
N PRO A 372 1.15 3.68 -16.33
CA PRO A 372 1.04 3.60 -14.88
C PRO A 372 -0.05 4.54 -14.33
N VAL A 373 -0.72 4.14 -13.24
CA VAL A 373 -1.74 4.98 -12.58
C VAL A 373 -1.17 5.83 -11.45
N LEU A 374 0.05 5.55 -11.04
CA LEU A 374 0.85 6.38 -10.16
C LEU A 374 2.31 6.27 -10.60
N SER A 375 2.97 7.40 -10.78
CA SER A 375 4.36 7.50 -11.16
C SER A 375 4.99 8.73 -10.50
N GLN A 376 6.28 8.96 -10.75
CA GLN A 376 6.94 10.15 -10.28
C GLN A 376 6.23 11.44 -10.73
N ASP A 377 6.23 12.41 -9.85
CA ASP A 377 5.82 13.79 -10.13
C ASP A 377 6.87 14.76 -9.57
N PRO A 378 7.90 15.11 -10.37
CA PRO A 378 8.95 16.02 -9.93
C PRO A 378 8.45 17.40 -9.49
N ALA A 379 7.33 17.87 -10.06
CA ALA A 379 6.75 19.15 -9.68
C ALA A 379 6.17 19.14 -8.25
N GLN A 380 5.81 17.97 -7.76
CA GLN A 380 5.32 17.75 -6.39
C GLN A 380 6.41 17.21 -5.45
N GLY A 381 7.64 17.01 -5.93
CA GLY A 381 8.69 16.36 -5.16
C GLY A 381 8.34 14.90 -4.84
N LEU A 382 7.84 14.17 -5.82
CA LEU A 382 7.46 12.77 -5.66
C LEU A 382 8.22 11.91 -6.65
N TYR A 383 8.98 10.95 -6.14
CA TYR A 383 9.79 10.02 -6.91
C TYR A 383 9.64 8.61 -6.36
N SER A 384 9.96 7.62 -7.17
CA SER A 384 10.03 6.21 -6.75
C SER A 384 8.76 5.76 -6.00
N THR A 385 7.59 5.99 -6.61
CA THR A 385 6.29 5.70 -6.01
C THR A 385 5.91 4.25 -6.22
N GLY A 386 5.55 3.56 -5.16
CA GLY A 386 5.08 2.19 -5.33
C GLY A 386 4.97 1.40 -4.06
N HIS A 387 4.78 0.11 -4.22
CA HIS A 387 4.66 -0.91 -3.19
C HIS A 387 3.79 -0.44 -2.03
N GLY A 388 2.50 -0.48 -2.23
CA GLY A 388 1.54 -0.01 -1.25
C GLY A 388 0.37 -0.95 -1.11
N SER A 389 -0.49 -0.61 -0.18
CA SER A 389 -1.70 -1.36 0.13
C SER A 389 -2.96 -0.49 -0.02
N VAL A 390 -4.08 -1.14 -0.28
CA VAL A 390 -5.38 -0.49 -0.38
C VAL A 390 -6.10 -0.58 0.95
N ILE A 391 -6.54 0.55 1.48
CA ILE A 391 -7.29 0.63 2.72
C ILE A 391 -8.56 1.47 2.54
N GLY A 392 -9.65 1.02 3.18
CA GLY A 392 -10.91 1.77 3.21
C GLY A 392 -10.97 2.78 4.34
N SER A 393 -11.80 3.81 4.16
CA SER A 393 -12.29 4.59 5.29
C SER A 393 -13.17 3.72 6.20
N PRO A 394 -13.31 4.04 7.51
CA PRO A 394 -14.10 3.24 8.43
C PRO A 394 -15.59 3.08 8.05
N ASP A 395 -16.15 4.05 7.32
CA ASP A 395 -17.50 3.99 6.77
C ASP A 395 -17.60 3.24 5.42
N GLY A 396 -16.45 2.89 4.83
CA GLY A 396 -16.40 2.18 3.55
C GLY A 396 -16.71 3.03 2.32
N GLU A 397 -16.85 4.34 2.47
CA GLU A 397 -17.23 5.24 1.37
C GLU A 397 -16.05 5.66 0.48
N GLN A 398 -14.82 5.60 1.00
CA GLN A 398 -13.61 6.00 0.28
C GLN A 398 -12.53 4.93 0.39
N LEU A 399 -11.67 4.89 -0.63
CA LEU A 399 -10.49 4.03 -0.69
C LEU A 399 -9.23 4.88 -0.80
N TYR A 400 -8.18 4.38 -0.19
CA TYR A 400 -6.85 4.98 -0.20
C TYR A 400 -5.82 3.96 -0.59
N TYR A 401 -4.81 4.42 -1.29
CA TYR A 401 -3.60 3.69 -1.58
C TYR A 401 -2.48 4.27 -0.73
N VAL A 402 -2.04 3.52 0.28
CA VAL A 402 -0.92 3.92 1.13
C VAL A 402 0.31 3.23 0.58
N HIS A 403 1.31 4.02 0.21
CA HIS A 403 2.47 3.54 -0.54
C HIS A 403 3.74 4.25 -0.06
N HIS A 404 4.89 3.77 -0.49
CA HIS A 404 6.08 4.56 -0.32
C HIS A 404 6.34 5.48 -1.51
N GLY A 405 7.12 6.51 -1.26
CA GLY A 405 7.66 7.43 -2.24
C GLY A 405 8.89 8.10 -1.66
N ARG A 406 9.56 8.92 -2.46
CA ARG A 406 10.73 9.70 -2.05
C ARG A 406 10.51 11.17 -2.37
N PRO A 407 10.81 12.10 -1.46
CA PRO A 407 10.70 13.53 -1.75
C PRO A 407 11.79 14.04 -2.72
N SER A 408 12.84 13.25 -2.94
CA SER A 408 13.87 13.46 -3.97
C SER A 408 14.45 12.13 -4.42
N THR A 409 15.19 12.12 -5.52
CA THR A 409 15.86 10.91 -6.04
C THR A 409 16.92 10.32 -5.11
N THR A 410 17.37 11.07 -4.10
CA THR A 410 18.39 10.64 -3.13
C THR A 410 17.88 10.48 -1.70
N SER A 411 16.62 10.84 -1.43
CA SER A 411 16.02 10.70 -0.10
C SER A 411 15.67 9.26 0.22
N SER A 412 15.58 8.95 1.51
CA SER A 412 14.97 7.69 1.97
C SER A 412 13.49 7.62 1.60
N ARG A 413 12.95 6.42 1.58
CA ARG A 413 11.52 6.18 1.36
C ARG A 413 10.70 6.74 2.52
N ALA A 414 9.58 7.35 2.19
CA ALA A 414 8.59 7.87 3.13
C ALA A 414 7.21 7.34 2.80
N LEU A 415 6.33 7.37 3.79
CA LEU A 415 4.95 6.92 3.68
C LEU A 415 4.09 8.02 3.07
N TYR A 416 3.35 7.68 2.04
CA TYR A 416 2.40 8.54 1.36
C TYR A 416 1.01 7.91 1.37
N THR A 417 -0.01 8.74 1.51
CA THR A 417 -1.41 8.35 1.40
C THR A 417 -2.03 9.07 0.22
N SER A 418 -2.57 8.31 -0.72
CA SER A 418 -3.22 8.84 -1.92
C SER A 418 -4.63 8.29 -2.04
N ARG A 419 -5.57 9.09 -2.55
CA ARG A 419 -6.92 8.62 -2.76
C ARG A 419 -6.96 7.68 -3.96
N LEU A 420 -7.64 6.54 -3.78
CA LEU A 420 -7.86 5.55 -4.82
C LEU A 420 -9.31 5.61 -5.29
N HIS A 421 -9.50 5.72 -6.59
CA HIS A 421 -10.80 5.67 -7.23
C HIS A 421 -10.95 4.38 -8.03
N LEU A 422 -11.98 3.60 -7.70
CA LEU A 422 -12.36 2.41 -8.45
C LEU A 422 -13.63 2.71 -9.24
N GLY A 423 -13.48 2.90 -10.54
CA GLY A 423 -14.58 3.11 -11.48
C GLY A 423 -14.51 2.13 -12.64
N ALA A 424 -14.87 2.59 -13.82
CA ALA A 424 -14.60 1.85 -15.06
C ALA A 424 -13.09 1.62 -15.23
N GLU A 425 -12.29 2.57 -14.74
CA GLU A 425 -10.84 2.50 -14.62
C GLU A 425 -10.41 2.84 -13.20
N VAL A 426 -9.21 2.41 -12.82
CA VAL A 426 -8.57 2.76 -11.56
C VAL A 426 -7.78 4.04 -11.76
N SER A 427 -7.85 4.96 -10.81
CA SER A 427 -6.95 6.11 -10.73
C SER A 427 -6.52 6.36 -9.30
N ILE A 428 -5.31 6.88 -9.13
CA ILE A 428 -4.73 7.27 -7.85
C ILE A 428 -4.40 8.75 -7.94
N ASP A 429 -4.89 9.54 -6.98
CA ASP A 429 -4.62 10.97 -6.93
C ASP A 429 -3.14 11.23 -6.62
N ALA A 430 -2.64 12.35 -7.11
CA ALA A 430 -1.25 12.73 -6.89
C ALA A 430 -0.93 12.97 -5.40
N SER A 431 0.34 13.13 -5.10
CA SER A 431 0.93 13.01 -3.77
C SER A 431 0.56 14.05 -2.74
N THR A 432 0.09 15.23 -3.13
CA THR A 432 -0.19 16.30 -2.19
C THR A 432 -1.65 16.71 -2.22
N SER A 433 -2.19 17.06 -1.05
CA SER A 433 -3.62 17.28 -0.90
C SER A 433 -3.92 18.50 -0.03
N ASP A 434 -4.95 19.21 -0.39
CA ASP A 434 -5.71 20.08 0.49
C ASP A 434 -6.80 19.30 1.28
N GLU A 435 -6.89 18.00 1.08
CA GLU A 435 -7.78 17.06 1.77
C GLU A 435 -7.01 15.97 2.51
N PRO A 436 -6.41 16.30 3.65
CA PRO A 436 -5.44 15.39 4.28
C PRO A 436 -6.05 14.20 5.03
N LEU A 437 -7.37 14.17 5.19
CA LEU A 437 -7.99 13.18 6.08
C LEU A 437 -8.95 12.26 5.33
N PRO A 438 -8.96 10.95 5.65
CA PRO A 438 -9.99 10.04 5.18
C PRO A 438 -11.38 10.45 5.66
N SER A 439 -12.41 10.27 4.84
CA SER A 439 -13.79 10.56 5.23
C SER A 439 -14.24 9.79 6.47
N GLY A 440 -13.64 8.63 6.74
CA GLY A 440 -13.97 7.81 7.91
C GLY A 440 -13.64 8.42 9.27
N VAL A 441 -12.86 9.51 9.33
CA VAL A 441 -12.76 10.33 10.53
C VAL A 441 -13.86 11.38 10.56
N GLY A 442 -14.72 11.38 9.56
CA GLY A 442 -15.88 12.22 9.38
C GLY A 442 -15.53 13.62 8.88
N PRO A 443 -16.55 14.43 8.61
CA PRO A 443 -16.30 15.80 8.22
C PRO A 443 -15.61 16.56 9.35
N LEU A 444 -14.67 17.41 8.96
CA LEU A 444 -14.05 18.35 9.88
C LEU A 444 -15.02 19.50 10.15
N GLY A 445 -15.12 19.89 11.41
CA GLY A 445 -15.83 21.09 11.84
C GLY A 445 -14.86 22.18 12.21
N MET A 446 -15.16 23.43 11.84
CA MET A 446 -14.46 24.61 12.31
C MET A 446 -15.45 25.51 13.05
N ARG A 447 -15.09 25.91 14.26
CA ARG A 447 -15.92 26.80 15.07
C ARG A 447 -15.06 27.86 15.74
N ALA A 448 -15.69 29.01 15.98
CA ALA A 448 -15.15 30.05 16.84
C ALA A 448 -16.00 30.16 18.10
N ASP A 449 -15.39 30.48 19.23
CA ASP A 449 -16.10 30.60 20.50
C ASP A 449 -17.09 31.77 20.43
N GLU A 450 -16.71 32.86 19.72
CA GLU A 450 -17.56 34.03 19.53
C GLU A 450 -18.34 33.94 18.20
N ARG A 451 -19.65 33.99 18.27
CA ARG A 451 -20.54 34.02 17.09
C ARG A 451 -20.57 35.39 16.40
N VAL A 452 -20.22 36.47 17.11
CA VAL A 452 -20.14 37.83 16.63
C VAL A 452 -19.02 38.55 17.38
N LEU A 453 -18.06 39.12 16.67
CA LEU A 453 -17.03 39.96 17.27
C LEU A 453 -17.53 41.40 17.36
N ARG A 454 -17.39 42.02 18.55
CA ARG A 454 -17.87 43.36 18.85
C ARG A 454 -16.76 44.25 19.41
N PRO A 455 -15.73 44.56 18.63
CA PRO A 455 -14.71 45.51 19.05
C PRO A 455 -15.30 46.91 19.14
N ARG A 456 -14.78 47.74 20.06
CA ARG A 456 -15.03 49.18 20.04
C ARG A 456 -14.39 49.80 18.81
N ALA A 457 -14.83 50.97 18.39
CA ALA A 457 -14.19 51.71 17.29
C ALA A 457 -12.71 51.92 17.59
N GLY A 458 -11.83 51.47 16.68
CA GLY A 458 -10.38 51.51 16.89
C GLY A 458 -9.86 50.48 17.91
N GLY A 459 -10.72 49.64 18.47
CA GLY A 459 -10.38 48.60 19.42
C GLY A 459 -10.28 47.23 18.82
N SER A 460 -9.88 46.27 19.65
CA SER A 460 -9.68 44.86 19.26
C SER A 460 -10.68 43.94 19.96
N ALA A 461 -11.02 42.84 19.30
CA ALA A 461 -11.72 41.69 19.87
C ALA A 461 -11.05 40.39 19.41
N THR A 462 -10.98 39.41 20.31
CA THR A 462 -10.33 38.14 20.07
C THR A 462 -11.33 37.01 20.21
N THR A 463 -11.19 35.97 19.39
CA THR A 463 -11.92 34.69 19.50
C THR A 463 -10.95 33.54 19.43
N THR A 464 -11.28 32.43 20.10
CA THR A 464 -10.58 31.16 19.96
C THR A 464 -11.26 30.35 18.87
N VAL A 465 -10.45 29.73 18.04
CA VAL A 465 -10.91 28.86 16.93
C VAL A 465 -10.52 27.42 17.22
N ARG A 466 -11.43 26.51 16.92
CA ARG A 466 -11.18 25.08 17.03
C ARG A 466 -11.55 24.39 15.73
N VAL A 467 -10.71 23.43 15.35
CA VAL A 467 -10.97 22.50 14.26
C VAL A 467 -11.05 21.10 14.87
N THR A 468 -12.15 20.40 14.59
CA THR A 468 -12.42 19.08 15.19
C THR A 468 -12.82 18.09 14.11
N SER A 469 -12.43 16.83 14.28
CA SER A 469 -12.98 15.72 13.50
C SER A 469 -14.37 15.30 14.02
N ALA A 470 -15.12 14.57 13.22
CA ALA A 470 -16.41 13.99 13.65
C ALA A 470 -16.27 13.05 14.85
N ARG A 471 -15.10 12.51 15.10
CA ARG A 471 -14.78 11.66 16.27
C ARG A 471 -14.42 12.49 17.51
N GLY A 472 -14.45 13.81 17.43
CA GLY A 472 -14.16 14.72 18.54
C GLY A 472 -12.69 15.01 18.77
N GLY A 473 -11.79 14.51 17.91
CA GLY A 473 -10.37 14.89 17.96
C GLY A 473 -10.22 16.38 17.60
N GLU A 474 -9.42 17.12 18.35
CA GLU A 474 -9.13 18.54 18.12
C GLU A 474 -7.74 18.69 17.51
N PHE A 475 -7.61 19.51 16.46
CA PHE A 475 -6.35 19.77 15.79
C PHE A 475 -5.58 20.86 16.52
N ASP A 476 -4.30 20.61 16.81
CA ASP A 476 -3.40 21.60 17.38
C ASP A 476 -3.04 22.66 16.34
N LEU A 477 -3.67 23.82 16.46
CA LEU A 477 -3.42 24.98 15.57
C LEU A 477 -2.12 25.73 15.91
N ALA A 478 -1.41 25.36 16.99
CA ALA A 478 -0.06 25.84 17.26
C ALA A 478 1.00 25.02 16.53
N ASN A 479 0.65 23.79 16.08
CA ASN A 479 1.52 22.98 15.25
C ASN A 479 1.71 23.63 13.87
N PRO A 480 2.98 23.81 13.39
CA PRO A 480 3.26 24.41 12.09
C PRO A 480 2.62 23.71 10.89
N GLN A 481 2.20 22.44 11.04
CA GLN A 481 1.46 21.74 10.00
C GLN A 481 0.04 22.26 9.81
N ASN A 482 -0.51 22.97 10.81
CA ASN A 482 -1.86 23.48 10.81
C ASN A 482 -1.85 25.01 10.85
N ARG A 483 -2.80 25.63 10.17
CA ARG A 483 -2.92 27.07 10.22
C ARG A 483 -4.37 27.53 10.00
N VAL A 484 -4.73 28.64 10.61
CA VAL A 484 -5.96 29.40 10.30
C VAL A 484 -5.60 30.55 9.37
N HIS A 485 -6.19 30.53 8.17
CA HIS A 485 -6.13 31.66 7.24
C HIS A 485 -7.35 32.55 7.47
N ALA A 486 -7.11 33.84 7.70
CA ALA A 486 -8.15 34.81 8.08
C ALA A 486 -8.30 35.92 7.03
N VAL A 487 -9.52 36.15 6.59
CA VAL A 487 -9.85 37.23 5.63
C VAL A 487 -10.97 38.10 6.19
N LEU A 488 -10.70 39.40 6.35
CA LEU A 488 -11.70 40.40 6.73
C LEU A 488 -12.25 41.11 5.48
N ARG A 489 -13.56 41.18 5.37
CA ARG A 489 -14.25 41.87 4.27
C ARG A 489 -15.27 42.88 4.81
N PRO A 490 -15.26 44.16 4.38
CA PRO A 490 -14.26 44.75 3.49
C PRO A 490 -12.89 44.92 4.17
N ALA A 491 -11.81 44.94 3.37
CA ALA A 491 -10.44 44.92 3.88
C ALA A 491 -10.05 46.18 4.68
N ASP A 492 -10.69 47.30 4.37
CA ASP A 492 -10.50 48.61 5.03
C ASP A 492 -11.20 48.73 6.41
N ALA A 493 -11.99 47.69 6.78
CA ALA A 493 -12.67 47.69 8.09
C ALA A 493 -11.72 47.44 9.27
N GLY A 494 -10.52 46.96 9.04
CA GLY A 494 -9.55 46.66 10.09
C GLY A 494 -8.45 45.71 9.69
N THR A 495 -7.74 45.22 10.68
CA THR A 495 -6.66 44.23 10.54
C THR A 495 -6.99 42.95 11.32
N VAL A 496 -6.41 41.82 10.88
CA VAL A 496 -6.54 40.53 11.57
C VAL A 496 -5.16 39.99 11.86
N VAL A 497 -4.98 39.48 13.08
CA VAL A 497 -3.78 38.77 13.54
C VAL A 497 -4.20 37.40 14.02
N VAL A 498 -3.54 36.35 13.50
CA VAL A 498 -3.74 34.96 13.92
C VAL A 498 -2.49 34.47 14.62
N ARG A 499 -2.66 33.87 15.81
CA ARG A 499 -1.60 33.22 16.58
C ARG A 499 -2.12 31.88 17.11
N GLY A 500 -1.73 30.78 16.46
CA GLY A 500 -2.28 29.48 16.77
C GLY A 500 -3.81 29.46 16.61
N ASP A 501 -4.51 29.17 17.69
CA ASP A 501 -5.98 29.16 17.79
C ASP A 501 -6.61 30.53 18.06
N GLN A 502 -5.81 31.56 18.37
CA GLN A 502 -6.29 32.91 18.72
C GLN A 502 -6.36 33.80 17.48
N VAL A 503 -7.53 34.37 17.23
CA VAL A 503 -7.76 35.29 16.12
C VAL A 503 -8.23 36.64 16.68
N THR A 504 -7.43 37.69 16.47
CA THR A 504 -7.70 39.04 16.95
C THR A 504 -8.03 39.92 15.76
N VAL A 505 -9.18 40.61 15.81
CA VAL A 505 -9.58 41.64 14.86
C VAL A 505 -9.49 43.00 15.52
N THR A 506 -8.79 43.93 14.88
CA THR A 506 -8.73 45.35 15.26
C THR A 506 -9.43 46.16 14.20
N THR A 507 -10.48 46.90 14.58
CA THR A 507 -11.28 47.69 13.63
C THR A 507 -10.78 49.12 13.53
N THR A 508 -10.92 49.75 12.35
CA THR A 508 -10.58 51.14 12.09
C THR A 508 -11.73 52.09 12.43
N GLY A 509 -12.96 51.56 12.64
CA GLY A 509 -14.16 52.37 12.89
C GLY A 509 -15.38 51.47 13.18
N HIS A 510 -16.58 52.03 12.94
CA HIS A 510 -17.86 51.36 13.23
C HIS A 510 -18.40 50.54 12.05
N ARG A 511 -17.64 50.39 10.98
CA ARG A 511 -18.10 49.69 9.78
C ARG A 511 -18.29 48.19 10.08
N ALA A 512 -19.46 47.68 9.72
CA ALA A 512 -19.72 46.23 9.79
C ALA A 512 -18.82 45.49 8.80
N ALA A 513 -18.27 44.38 9.25
CA ALA A 513 -17.40 43.51 8.46
C ALA A 513 -17.73 42.02 8.67
N ARG A 514 -17.15 41.21 7.85
CA ARG A 514 -17.26 39.75 7.93
C ARG A 514 -15.86 39.16 7.96
N LEU A 515 -15.57 38.38 8.99
CA LEU A 515 -14.34 37.62 9.13
C LEU A 515 -14.58 36.22 8.66
N THR A 516 -13.86 35.77 7.64
CA THR A 516 -13.85 34.36 7.18
C THR A 516 -12.54 33.73 7.62
N LEU A 517 -12.64 32.62 8.34
CA LEU A 517 -11.55 31.83 8.84
C LEU A 517 -11.58 30.49 8.11
N THR A 518 -10.48 30.08 7.49
CA THR A 518 -10.34 28.83 6.73
C THR A 518 -9.21 28.02 7.34
N TYR A 519 -9.45 26.74 7.57
CA TYR A 519 -8.42 25.83 8.02
C TYR A 519 -7.53 25.43 6.85
N GLN A 520 -6.21 25.49 7.06
CA GLN A 520 -5.20 25.13 6.06
C GLN A 520 -4.18 24.17 6.65
N ARG A 521 -3.63 23.30 5.80
CA ARG A 521 -2.48 22.46 6.12
C ARG A 521 -1.29 22.81 5.26
N ARG A 522 -0.10 22.55 5.83
CA ARG A 522 1.17 22.78 5.17
C ARG A 522 1.45 21.66 4.16
N LEU A 523 1.91 22.01 2.97
CA LEU A 523 2.39 21.12 1.95
C LEU A 523 3.88 20.81 2.10
N ALA A 524 4.36 19.79 1.39
CA ALA A 524 5.77 19.41 1.36
C ALA A 524 6.69 20.53 0.85
N ASP A 525 6.20 21.38 -0.06
CA ASP A 525 6.88 22.58 -0.55
C ASP A 525 6.95 23.74 0.48
N GLY A 526 6.36 23.55 1.66
CA GLY A 526 6.25 24.55 2.70
C GLY A 526 5.10 25.54 2.54
N GLY A 527 4.35 25.49 1.43
CA GLY A 527 3.12 26.24 1.20
C GLY A 527 1.96 25.73 2.05
N TYR A 528 0.82 26.44 2.00
CA TYR A 528 -0.39 26.04 2.69
C TYR A 528 -1.57 25.95 1.73
N ARG A 529 -2.44 24.96 1.93
CA ARG A 529 -3.66 24.77 1.16
C ARG A 529 -4.88 24.67 2.05
N ASP A 530 -6.01 25.14 1.52
CA ASP A 530 -7.31 25.04 2.19
C ASP A 530 -7.70 23.57 2.32
N VAL A 531 -8.11 23.18 3.52
CA VAL A 531 -8.68 21.86 3.79
C VAL A 531 -10.17 21.88 3.50
N ALA A 532 -10.67 20.82 2.85
CA ALA A 532 -12.07 20.71 2.52
C ALA A 532 -12.64 19.35 2.89
N ASN A 533 -13.90 19.30 3.29
CA ASN A 533 -14.68 18.09 3.39
C ASN A 533 -15.14 17.69 2.01
N THR A 534 -14.73 16.53 1.53
CA THR A 534 -15.20 16.02 0.24
C THR A 534 -16.40 15.13 0.46
N GLY A 535 -17.49 15.52 -0.12
CA GLY A 535 -18.65 14.67 -0.26
C GLY A 535 -18.70 14.03 -1.65
N PRO A 536 -19.59 13.06 -1.88
CA PRO A 536 -19.72 12.35 -3.16
C PRO A 536 -20.02 13.26 -4.36
N ARG A 537 -20.40 14.52 -4.13
CA ARG A 537 -20.82 15.45 -5.19
C ARG A 537 -20.11 16.80 -5.18
N HIS A 538 -19.48 17.21 -4.08
CA HIS A 538 -18.81 18.50 -3.96
C HIS A 538 -17.83 18.53 -2.78
N SER A 539 -16.86 19.39 -2.89
CA SER A 539 -15.91 19.72 -1.82
C SER A 539 -16.37 20.98 -1.10
N THR A 540 -16.36 20.96 0.23
CA THR A 540 -16.75 22.10 1.06
C THR A 540 -15.57 22.51 1.93
N PRO A 541 -14.99 23.70 1.76
CA PRO A 541 -13.89 24.16 2.60
C PRO A 541 -14.24 24.16 4.08
N VAL A 542 -13.29 23.73 4.92
CA VAL A 542 -13.42 23.76 6.38
C VAL A 542 -13.23 25.19 6.85
N ARG A 543 -14.33 25.89 7.03
CA ARG A 543 -14.32 27.34 7.35
C ARG A 543 -15.46 27.75 8.24
N VAL A 544 -15.27 28.86 8.95
CA VAL A 544 -16.30 29.55 9.69
C VAL A 544 -16.31 31.05 9.32
N THR A 545 -17.48 31.64 9.28
CA THR A 545 -17.64 33.06 8.99
C THR A 545 -18.32 33.75 10.18
N ILE A 546 -17.70 34.82 10.69
CA ILE A 546 -18.12 35.55 11.89
C ILE A 546 -18.43 36.99 11.50
N PRO A 547 -19.61 37.54 11.81
CA PRO A 547 -19.88 38.94 11.72
C PRO A 547 -18.98 39.73 12.68
N VAL A 548 -18.50 40.87 12.20
CA VAL A 548 -17.76 41.85 13.02
C VAL A 548 -18.59 43.14 13.00
N SER A 549 -19.10 43.53 14.15
CA SER A 549 -19.91 44.77 14.31
C SER A 549 -19.24 45.67 15.32
N GLY A 550 -18.77 46.83 14.86
CA GLY A 550 -18.27 47.87 15.78
C GLY A 550 -19.36 48.32 16.74
N HIS A 551 -19.05 48.35 18.03
CA HIS A 551 -19.90 49.01 19.03
C HIS A 551 -19.73 50.51 18.93
N ARG A 552 -20.87 51.25 19.05
CA ARG A 552 -20.86 52.73 19.24
C ARG A 552 -20.28 53.10 20.60
#